data_60ccfaa44e94b9b0e8c6a4f4cccd021d
#
_entry.id   60ccfaa44e94b9b0e8c6a4f4cccd021d
#
_cell.length_a   1.000
_cell.length_b   1.000
_cell.length_c   1.000
_cell.angle_alpha   90.00
_cell.angle_beta   90.00
_cell.angle_gamma   90.00
#
_symmetry.space_group_name_H-M   'P 1'
#
loop_
_entity.id
_entity.type
_entity.pdbx_description
1 polymer ?
#
loop_
_entity_poly.entity_id
_entity_poly.type
_entity_poly.pdbx_seq_one_letter_code
_entity_poly.pdbx_strand_id
1 'polypeptide(L)'
;MRRLPEMLFILAAAAAATVVVASPGRGADLYVGVAEANITHAQPMALWGQMHTRISKSVESPVTAQVVAIESREGDRPLDSAIMISADIIGLPHEVLVALRKRTAELLPGFDVQKLFVSGTHTHTGPVFREGDYKIPKEGAVQPTEYAQFFVDRVSEAAAKAWQDRQRGAVAWGLGHAVVGQNRRAVYADGRAVMYGRTDQPDFRGLEGYEDHTVEVLFFFDSQQKLLAAAINLACTAQEVESHSAVNADFFHEVREALREKHGRDLKILGWIGAAGDQSPHLMFRQRADDRMRQLRGLTRLQEIARRIVSAFDEAYDGAKKEIHNDAALAHRVARLDLPVRMVTD
;
A
#
# COMPACT_ATOMS: atom_id res chain seq x y z
N MET A 1 53.44 -24.92 -45.69
CA MET A 1 52.81 -23.58 -45.44
C MET A 1 51.70 -23.77 -44.43
N ARG A 2 51.92 -23.47 -43.15
CA ARG A 2 50.97 -23.61 -42.06
C ARG A 2 50.42 -22.22 -41.79
N ARG A 3 49.08 -22.03 -41.87
CA ARG A 3 48.37 -20.78 -41.47
C ARG A 3 48.10 -20.87 -39.95
N LEU A 4 48.52 -19.84 -39.19
CA LEU A 4 48.15 -19.59 -37.79
C LEU A 4 46.71 -19.05 -37.73
N PRO A 5 45.93 -19.41 -36.70
CA PRO A 5 44.64 -18.76 -36.46
C PRO A 5 44.84 -17.48 -35.64
N GLU A 6 44.12 -16.43 -36.07
CA GLU A 6 44.04 -15.16 -35.35
C GLU A 6 43.29 -15.32 -34.02
N MET A 7 43.99 -15.00 -32.93
CA MET A 7 43.40 -14.90 -31.61
C MET A 7 42.67 -13.56 -31.47
N LEU A 8 41.34 -13.62 -31.37
CA LEU A 8 40.48 -12.50 -31.04
C LEU A 8 40.62 -12.19 -29.53
N PHE A 9 41.22 -11.07 -29.17
CA PHE A 9 41.25 -10.56 -27.82
C PHE A 9 39.91 -9.90 -27.49
N ILE A 10 39.06 -10.54 -26.67
CA ILE A 10 37.91 -9.90 -26.05
C ILE A 10 38.40 -9.19 -24.80
N LEU A 11 38.42 -7.85 -24.83
CA LEU A 11 38.62 -7.03 -23.65
C LEU A 11 37.30 -7.05 -22.82
N ALA A 12 37.29 -7.80 -21.74
CA ALA A 12 36.24 -7.70 -20.72
C ALA A 12 36.51 -6.45 -19.86
N ALA A 13 35.73 -5.40 -20.05
CA ALA A 13 35.72 -4.25 -19.15
C ALA A 13 35.03 -4.67 -17.84
N ALA A 14 35.81 -4.97 -16.82
CA ALA A 14 35.32 -5.18 -15.47
C ALA A 14 34.93 -3.82 -14.88
N ALA A 15 33.63 -3.52 -14.82
CA ALA A 15 33.10 -2.40 -14.05
C ALA A 15 33.31 -2.72 -12.55
N ALA A 16 34.31 -2.11 -11.94
CA ALA A 16 34.52 -2.17 -10.49
C ALA A 16 33.36 -1.41 -9.83
N ALA A 17 32.33 -2.14 -9.39
CA ALA A 17 31.36 -1.63 -8.44
C ALA A 17 32.09 -1.36 -7.11
N THR A 18 32.41 -0.10 -6.83
CA THR A 18 32.87 0.34 -5.52
C THR A 18 31.71 0.12 -4.55
N VAL A 19 31.74 -1.01 -3.84
CA VAL A 19 30.95 -1.22 -2.63
C VAL A 19 31.49 -0.22 -1.62
N VAL A 20 30.82 0.90 -1.46
CA VAL A 20 31.02 1.78 -0.31
C VAL A 20 30.54 1.01 0.90
N VAL A 21 31.46 0.32 1.56
CA VAL A 21 31.24 -0.20 2.92
C VAL A 21 31.02 1.04 3.78
N ALA A 22 29.76 1.34 4.10
CA ALA A 22 29.43 2.35 5.06
C ALA A 22 30.12 1.93 6.38
N SER A 23 31.06 2.72 6.86
CA SER A 23 31.58 2.61 8.23
C SER A 23 30.38 2.55 9.16
N PRO A 24 30.44 1.82 10.30
CA PRO A 24 29.41 1.90 11.33
C PRO A 24 29.45 3.35 11.84
N GLY A 25 28.63 4.19 11.20
CA GLY A 25 28.48 5.58 11.53
C GLY A 25 27.78 5.69 12.87
N ARG A 26 28.11 6.71 13.64
CA ARG A 26 27.34 7.13 14.81
C ARG A 26 25.87 7.07 14.45
N GLY A 27 25.07 6.41 15.30
CA GLY A 27 23.64 6.29 15.12
C GLY A 27 22.99 7.65 14.83
N ALA A 28 22.07 7.68 13.88
CA ALA A 28 21.35 8.90 13.53
C ALA A 28 20.08 8.96 14.35
N ASP A 29 19.81 10.09 15.01
CA ASP A 29 18.52 10.31 15.68
C ASP A 29 17.39 10.22 14.67
N LEU A 30 16.37 9.43 14.98
CA LEU A 30 15.18 9.28 14.16
C LEU A 30 14.04 10.17 14.70
N TYR A 31 13.34 10.84 13.78
CA TYR A 31 12.16 11.66 14.08
C TYR A 31 10.97 11.09 13.34
N VAL A 32 9.85 10.93 14.03
CA VAL A 32 8.61 10.34 13.51
C VAL A 32 7.45 11.26 13.82
N GLY A 33 6.61 11.51 12.85
CA GLY A 33 5.32 12.19 13.00
C GLY A 33 4.23 11.47 12.23
N VAL A 34 3.01 11.53 12.73
CA VAL A 34 1.88 10.80 12.15
C VAL A 34 0.66 11.68 12.02
N ALA A 35 -0.14 11.45 10.98
CA ALA A 35 -1.43 12.11 10.79
C ALA A 35 -2.39 11.22 10.02
N GLU A 36 -3.65 11.64 9.97
CA GLU A 36 -4.71 11.01 9.17
C GLU A 36 -5.58 12.08 8.55
N ALA A 37 -5.99 11.86 7.30
CA ALA A 37 -7.04 12.64 6.66
C ALA A 37 -8.24 11.76 6.35
N ASN A 38 -9.45 12.22 6.68
CA ASN A 38 -10.66 11.63 6.14
C ASN A 38 -10.84 12.17 4.71
N ILE A 39 -10.84 11.25 3.74
CA ILE A 39 -11.02 11.53 2.31
C ILE A 39 -12.39 11.07 1.79
N THR A 40 -13.34 10.78 2.71
CA THR A 40 -14.74 10.51 2.38
C THR A 40 -15.43 11.83 2.04
N HIS A 41 -15.90 12.01 0.81
CA HIS A 41 -16.62 13.21 0.41
C HIS A 41 -18.06 13.18 0.93
N ALA A 42 -18.62 14.37 1.26
CA ALA A 42 -19.96 14.47 1.81
C ALA A 42 -21.06 14.17 0.77
N GLN A 43 -20.78 14.44 -0.52
CA GLN A 43 -21.69 14.11 -1.61
C GLN A 43 -21.42 12.71 -2.14
N PRO A 44 -22.41 12.05 -2.79
CA PRO A 44 -22.16 10.82 -3.53
C PRO A 44 -21.00 11.00 -4.53
N MET A 45 -20.21 9.95 -4.72
CA MET A 45 -19.08 9.97 -5.65
C MET A 45 -19.10 8.74 -6.56
N ALA A 46 -18.49 8.86 -7.73
CA ALA A 46 -18.25 7.71 -8.59
C ALA A 46 -17.21 6.81 -7.95
N LEU A 47 -17.46 5.50 -7.97
CA LEU A 47 -16.60 4.47 -7.40
C LEU A 47 -15.75 3.82 -8.49
N TRP A 48 -14.43 3.77 -8.27
CA TRP A 48 -13.47 3.18 -9.20
C TRP A 48 -13.42 1.65 -9.04
N GLY A 49 -12.94 0.94 -10.07
CA GLY A 49 -12.54 -0.48 -10.00
C GLY A 49 -13.40 -1.44 -10.79
N GLN A 50 -14.63 -1.09 -11.16
CA GLN A 50 -15.48 -1.92 -12.01
C GLN A 50 -15.52 -1.38 -13.46
N MET A 51 -15.89 -2.23 -14.42
CA MET A 51 -15.99 -1.85 -15.85
C MET A 51 -17.24 -1.01 -16.17
N HIS A 52 -18.05 -0.67 -15.18
CA HIS A 52 -19.27 0.14 -15.32
C HIS A 52 -19.32 1.21 -14.24
N THR A 53 -20.03 2.29 -14.54
CA THR A 53 -20.21 3.40 -13.60
C THR A 53 -21.02 2.95 -12.38
N ARG A 54 -20.50 3.20 -11.20
CA ARG A 54 -21.21 3.10 -9.92
C ARG A 54 -21.13 4.45 -9.21
N ILE A 55 -22.27 4.95 -8.75
CA ILE A 55 -22.33 6.11 -7.85
C ILE A 55 -22.65 5.60 -6.46
N SER A 56 -21.91 6.08 -5.46
CA SER A 56 -22.11 5.67 -4.07
C SER A 56 -23.50 6.08 -3.57
N LYS A 57 -24.19 5.15 -2.92
CA LYS A 57 -25.51 5.36 -2.32
C LYS A 57 -25.43 5.57 -0.81
N SER A 58 -24.32 5.19 -0.21
CA SER A 58 -24.06 5.25 1.24
C SER A 58 -22.58 5.21 1.50
N VAL A 59 -22.22 5.38 2.76
CA VAL A 59 -20.88 5.12 3.30
C VAL A 59 -21.00 3.96 4.28
N GLU A 60 -20.40 2.81 3.96
CA GLU A 60 -20.34 1.64 4.86
C GLU A 60 -19.15 1.75 5.80
N SER A 61 -18.01 2.25 5.30
CA SER A 61 -16.88 2.68 6.12
C SER A 61 -16.20 3.89 5.50
N PRO A 62 -15.64 4.80 6.30
CA PRO A 62 -14.91 5.95 5.77
C PRO A 62 -13.66 5.51 5.02
N VAL A 63 -13.34 6.20 3.94
CA VAL A 63 -12.04 6.12 3.27
C VAL A 63 -11.11 7.18 3.85
N THR A 64 -9.86 6.80 4.13
CA THR A 64 -8.88 7.64 4.81
C THR A 64 -7.53 7.63 4.12
N ALA A 65 -6.70 8.63 4.41
CA ALA A 65 -5.28 8.63 4.08
C ALA A 65 -4.49 8.66 5.40
N GLN A 66 -3.65 7.64 5.61
CA GLN A 66 -2.76 7.49 6.75
C GLN A 66 -1.38 8.02 6.38
N VAL A 67 -0.78 8.84 7.22
CA VAL A 67 0.47 9.53 6.92
C VAL A 67 1.50 9.25 8.00
N VAL A 68 2.71 8.90 7.60
CA VAL A 68 3.92 8.87 8.42
C VAL A 68 4.97 9.77 7.79
N ALA A 69 5.48 10.73 8.54
CA ALA A 69 6.67 11.50 8.20
C ALA A 69 7.84 11.00 9.03
N ILE A 70 8.97 10.75 8.38
CA ILE A 70 10.19 10.24 9.01
C ILE A 70 11.39 11.06 8.55
N GLU A 71 12.30 11.34 9.48
CA GLU A 71 13.54 12.04 9.22
C GLU A 71 14.65 11.48 10.10
N SER A 72 15.84 11.28 9.54
CA SER A 72 17.04 10.96 10.32
C SER A 72 17.97 12.15 10.38
N ARG A 73 18.62 12.36 11.53
CA ARG A 73 19.53 13.49 11.80
C ARG A 73 20.80 13.04 12.50
N GLU A 74 21.88 13.75 12.23
CA GLU A 74 23.10 13.71 13.01
C GLU A 74 23.24 15.04 13.79
N GLY A 75 22.84 15.04 15.06
CA GLY A 75 22.60 16.27 15.80
C GLY A 75 21.51 17.12 15.14
N ASP A 76 21.82 18.38 14.80
CA ASP A 76 20.89 19.28 14.11
C ASP A 76 20.91 19.13 12.58
N ARG A 77 21.84 18.35 12.03
CA ARG A 77 21.98 18.16 10.58
C ARG A 77 21.04 17.08 10.07
N PRO A 78 20.06 17.40 9.21
CA PRO A 78 19.23 16.39 8.57
C PRO A 78 20.09 15.54 7.63
N LEU A 79 19.88 14.22 7.63
CA LEU A 79 20.53 13.28 6.74
C LEU A 79 19.61 12.94 5.57
N ASP A 80 18.41 12.46 5.87
CA ASP A 80 17.41 12.11 4.89
C ASP A 80 16.01 12.08 5.50
N SER A 81 14.97 12.07 4.62
CA SER A 81 13.58 12.13 5.06
C SER A 81 12.63 11.45 4.06
N ALA A 82 11.43 11.12 4.53
CA ALA A 82 10.33 10.67 3.69
C ALA A 82 8.98 11.06 4.30
N ILE A 83 7.99 11.30 3.44
CA ILE A 83 6.57 11.31 3.82
C ILE A 83 5.90 10.15 3.09
N MET A 84 5.42 9.19 3.86
CA MET A 84 4.75 7.98 3.39
C MET A 84 3.26 8.13 3.60
N ILE A 85 2.46 7.94 2.55
CA ILE A 85 1.01 8.06 2.58
C ILE A 85 0.41 6.76 2.07
N SER A 86 -0.51 6.18 2.83
CA SER A 86 -1.38 5.10 2.36
C SER A 86 -2.82 5.60 2.36
N ALA A 87 -3.47 5.57 1.21
CA ALA A 87 -4.83 6.05 1.03
C ALA A 87 -5.77 4.93 0.57
N ASP A 88 -7.04 5.00 1.00
CA ASP A 88 -8.07 4.06 0.57
C ASP A 88 -8.61 4.44 -0.83
N ILE A 89 -7.78 4.20 -1.82
CA ILE A 89 -7.99 4.45 -3.24
C ILE A 89 -7.43 3.27 -4.04
N ILE A 90 -7.85 3.10 -5.29
CA ILE A 90 -7.24 2.09 -6.18
C ILE A 90 -5.78 2.44 -6.47
N GLY A 91 -5.54 3.66 -6.82
CA GLY A 91 -4.24 4.20 -7.17
C GLY A 91 -4.35 5.72 -7.34
N LEU A 92 -3.23 6.41 -7.40
CA LEU A 92 -3.20 7.85 -7.56
C LEU A 92 -2.72 8.21 -8.97
N PRO A 93 -3.53 8.92 -9.79
CA PRO A 93 -3.09 9.43 -11.08
C PRO A 93 -1.89 10.37 -10.92
N HIS A 94 -0.99 10.34 -11.90
CA HIS A 94 0.25 11.12 -11.86
C HIS A 94 0.00 12.62 -11.68
N GLU A 95 -0.99 13.17 -12.39
CA GLU A 95 -1.39 14.58 -12.30
C GLU A 95 -1.86 14.98 -10.90
N VAL A 96 -2.56 14.08 -10.20
CA VAL A 96 -2.99 14.31 -8.81
C VAL A 96 -1.80 14.25 -7.85
N LEU A 97 -0.85 13.33 -8.07
CA LEU A 97 0.40 13.29 -7.30
C LEU A 97 1.22 14.58 -7.48
N VAL A 98 1.31 15.10 -8.70
CA VAL A 98 2.00 16.37 -8.99
C VAL A 98 1.32 17.53 -8.27
N ALA A 99 -0.03 17.60 -8.30
CA ALA A 99 -0.79 18.62 -7.58
C ALA A 99 -0.60 18.50 -6.05
N LEU A 100 -0.64 17.28 -5.50
CA LEU A 100 -0.38 17.01 -4.09
C LEU A 100 1.02 17.46 -3.66
N ARG A 101 2.05 17.12 -4.44
CA ARG A 101 3.43 17.57 -4.18
C ARG A 101 3.57 19.08 -4.24
N LYS A 102 2.94 19.72 -5.23
CA LYS A 102 2.92 21.19 -5.34
C LYS A 102 2.29 21.82 -4.11
N ARG A 103 1.11 21.37 -3.69
CA ARG A 103 0.44 21.88 -2.51
C ARG A 103 1.22 21.63 -1.23
N THR A 104 1.85 20.47 -1.10
CA THR A 104 2.72 20.14 0.04
C THR A 104 3.96 21.05 0.07
N ALA A 105 4.56 21.41 -1.06
CA ALA A 105 5.68 22.35 -1.12
C ALA A 105 5.31 23.75 -0.61
N GLU A 106 4.07 24.19 -0.87
CA GLU A 106 3.55 25.46 -0.35
C GLU A 106 3.41 25.44 1.19
N LEU A 107 2.99 24.30 1.75
CA LEU A 107 2.77 24.11 3.19
C LEU A 107 4.08 23.81 3.95
N LEU A 108 5.07 23.22 3.28
CA LEU A 108 6.34 22.78 3.82
C LEU A 108 7.53 23.37 3.02
N PRO A 109 7.78 24.67 3.11
CA PRO A 109 8.95 25.25 2.45
C PRO A 109 10.24 24.56 2.89
N GLY A 110 11.04 24.07 1.94
CA GLY A 110 12.33 23.40 2.20
C GLY A 110 12.25 21.87 2.30
N PHE A 111 11.06 21.26 2.33
CA PHE A 111 10.93 19.80 2.17
C PHE A 111 11.06 19.41 0.70
N ASP A 112 11.91 18.41 0.41
CA ASP A 112 11.99 17.83 -0.93
C ASP A 112 10.75 16.98 -1.22
N VAL A 113 9.79 17.54 -1.95
CA VAL A 113 8.51 16.88 -2.26
C VAL A 113 8.64 15.63 -3.14
N GLN A 114 9.81 15.38 -3.76
CA GLN A 114 10.05 14.10 -4.44
C GLN A 114 10.11 12.93 -3.44
N LYS A 115 10.41 13.22 -2.19
CA LYS A 115 10.43 12.25 -1.07
C LYS A 115 9.06 12.00 -0.43
N LEU A 116 8.00 12.59 -0.99
CA LEU A 116 6.62 12.24 -0.69
C LEU A 116 6.13 11.20 -1.70
N PHE A 117 5.63 10.07 -1.21
CA PHE A 117 5.00 9.04 -2.05
C PHE A 117 3.66 8.58 -1.46
N VAL A 118 2.78 8.09 -2.35
CA VAL A 118 1.44 7.63 -2.02
C VAL A 118 1.26 6.21 -2.54
N SER A 119 0.77 5.33 -1.67
CA SER A 119 0.31 3.99 -2.01
C SER A 119 -1.21 3.91 -1.83
N GLY A 120 -1.91 3.24 -2.74
CA GLY A 120 -3.32 2.88 -2.59
C GLY A 120 -3.48 1.54 -1.90
N THR A 121 -4.50 1.39 -1.04
CA THR A 121 -4.93 0.09 -0.53
C THR A 121 -5.62 -0.76 -1.60
N HIS A 122 -5.82 -0.17 -2.76
CA HIS A 122 -6.48 -0.72 -3.94
C HIS A 122 -7.96 -1.06 -3.71
N THR A 123 -8.66 -0.28 -2.83
CA THR A 123 -10.10 -0.49 -2.66
C THR A 123 -10.86 -0.15 -3.93
N HIS A 124 -11.73 -1.08 -4.36
CA HIS A 124 -12.60 -0.90 -5.53
C HIS A 124 -13.92 -0.18 -5.21
N THR A 125 -14.04 0.38 -4.02
CA THR A 125 -15.15 1.19 -3.54
C THR A 125 -14.70 2.57 -3.07
N GLY A 126 -13.54 3.00 -3.56
CA GLY A 126 -12.97 4.33 -3.42
C GLY A 126 -13.28 5.23 -4.62
N PRO A 127 -12.81 6.49 -4.60
CA PRO A 127 -13.17 7.53 -5.55
C PRO A 127 -12.52 7.41 -6.92
N VAL A 128 -13.17 7.99 -7.92
CA VAL A 128 -12.62 8.27 -9.26
C VAL A 128 -11.97 9.64 -9.27
N PHE A 129 -10.78 9.74 -9.89
CA PHE A 129 -10.00 10.98 -9.98
C PHE A 129 -9.98 11.63 -11.35
N ARG A 130 -10.36 10.91 -12.42
CA ARG A 130 -10.23 11.39 -13.81
C ARG A 130 -11.57 11.53 -14.46
N GLU A 131 -11.75 12.65 -15.13
CA GLU A 131 -12.86 12.83 -16.07
C GLU A 131 -12.71 11.86 -17.25
N GLY A 132 -13.83 11.29 -17.68
CA GLY A 132 -13.86 10.39 -18.84
C GLY A 132 -13.63 8.91 -18.56
N ASP A 133 -13.09 8.53 -17.38
CA ASP A 133 -12.97 7.11 -16.99
C ASP A 133 -14.35 6.44 -16.90
N TYR A 134 -15.37 7.20 -16.48
CA TYR A 134 -16.76 6.76 -16.37
C TYR A 134 -17.74 7.83 -16.84
N LYS A 135 -18.96 7.41 -17.22
CA LYS A 135 -20.07 8.31 -17.51
C LYS A 135 -20.74 8.75 -16.19
N ILE A 136 -20.22 9.80 -15.57
CA ILE A 136 -20.71 10.31 -14.28
C ILE A 136 -21.83 11.32 -14.53
N PRO A 137 -22.98 11.25 -13.81
CA PRO A 137 -24.01 12.27 -13.86
C PRO A 137 -23.45 13.64 -13.45
N LYS A 138 -23.87 14.69 -14.15
CA LYS A 138 -23.45 16.08 -13.84
C LYS A 138 -24.04 16.59 -12.51
N GLU A 139 -25.18 16.03 -12.10
CA GLU A 139 -25.87 16.38 -10.86
C GLU A 139 -25.96 15.18 -9.93
N GLY A 140 -25.96 15.42 -8.62
CA GLY A 140 -26.14 14.40 -7.60
C GLY A 140 -24.88 13.58 -7.27
N ALA A 141 -23.73 13.90 -7.87
CA ALA A 141 -22.43 13.29 -7.53
C ALA A 141 -21.31 14.31 -7.70
N VAL A 142 -20.32 14.26 -6.80
CA VAL A 142 -19.09 15.06 -6.94
C VAL A 142 -18.37 14.66 -8.23
N GLN A 143 -17.87 15.64 -8.96
CA GLN A 143 -17.12 15.39 -10.19
C GLN A 143 -15.66 15.01 -9.86
N PRO A 144 -15.01 14.18 -10.68
CA PRO A 144 -13.64 13.70 -10.42
C PRO A 144 -12.61 14.80 -10.19
N THR A 145 -12.68 15.89 -10.94
CA THR A 145 -11.77 17.04 -10.76
C THR A 145 -11.99 17.74 -9.42
N GLU A 146 -13.23 17.89 -8.98
CA GLU A 146 -13.57 18.47 -7.68
C GLU A 146 -13.10 17.54 -6.55
N TYR A 147 -13.33 16.23 -6.69
CA TYR A 147 -12.81 15.25 -5.73
C TYR A 147 -11.29 15.25 -5.68
N ALA A 148 -10.60 15.34 -6.82
CA ALA A 148 -9.14 15.41 -6.85
C ALA A 148 -8.60 16.62 -6.06
N GLN A 149 -9.24 17.78 -6.20
CA GLN A 149 -8.86 18.97 -5.41
C GLN A 149 -9.12 18.77 -3.91
N PHE A 150 -10.29 18.24 -3.54
CA PHE A 150 -10.62 17.89 -2.15
C PHE A 150 -9.58 16.92 -1.55
N PHE A 151 -9.18 15.89 -2.30
CA PHE A 151 -8.13 14.93 -1.88
C PHE A 151 -6.79 15.64 -1.67
N VAL A 152 -6.37 16.45 -2.64
CA VAL A 152 -5.10 17.19 -2.57
C VAL A 152 -5.03 18.08 -1.32
N ASP A 153 -6.08 18.85 -1.05
CA ASP A 153 -6.14 19.76 0.09
C ASP A 153 -6.06 18.98 1.42
N ARG A 154 -6.89 17.96 1.59
CA ARG A 154 -6.93 17.15 2.81
C ARG A 154 -5.63 16.41 3.08
N VAL A 155 -5.06 15.80 2.05
CA VAL A 155 -3.87 14.95 2.21
C VAL A 155 -2.60 15.78 2.35
N SER A 156 -2.50 16.93 1.68
CA SER A 156 -1.36 17.85 1.88
C SER A 156 -1.34 18.47 3.27
N GLU A 157 -2.50 18.81 3.84
CA GLU A 157 -2.63 19.27 5.22
C GLU A 157 -2.19 18.19 6.22
N ALA A 158 -2.62 16.94 6.01
CA ALA A 158 -2.19 15.81 6.85
C ALA A 158 -0.69 15.54 6.72
N ALA A 159 -0.13 15.63 5.50
CA ALA A 159 1.30 15.50 5.27
C ALA A 159 2.10 16.61 5.99
N ALA A 160 1.62 17.85 5.91
CA ALA A 160 2.22 18.99 6.62
C ALA A 160 2.14 18.82 8.14
N LYS A 161 1.00 18.37 8.65
CA LYS A 161 0.83 18.09 10.09
C LYS A 161 1.78 16.99 10.56
N ALA A 162 1.85 15.86 9.89
CA ALA A 162 2.75 14.76 10.25
C ALA A 162 4.21 15.24 10.24
N TRP A 163 4.58 16.06 9.24
CA TRP A 163 5.92 16.63 9.16
C TRP A 163 6.23 17.61 10.30
N GLN A 164 5.33 18.51 10.64
CA GLN A 164 5.51 19.51 11.70
C GLN A 164 5.53 18.89 13.10
N ASP A 165 4.72 17.87 13.33
CA ASP A 165 4.59 17.20 14.63
C ASP A 165 5.66 16.13 14.88
N ARG A 166 6.69 15.98 14.00
CA ARG A 166 7.74 14.98 14.20
C ARG A 166 8.46 15.20 15.52
N GLN A 167 8.62 14.14 16.26
CA GLN A 167 9.38 14.08 17.50
C GLN A 167 10.38 12.92 17.44
N ARG A 168 11.37 12.91 18.34
CA ARG A 168 12.27 11.76 18.47
C ARG A 168 11.45 10.47 18.60
N GLY A 169 11.82 9.49 17.84
CA GLY A 169 11.11 8.23 17.76
C GLY A 169 12.05 7.08 17.41
N ALA A 170 11.45 5.95 17.12
CA ALA A 170 12.15 4.74 16.78
C ALA A 170 11.39 3.90 15.77
N VAL A 171 12.06 2.92 15.19
CA VAL A 171 11.47 1.94 14.28
C VAL A 171 11.83 0.51 14.69
N ALA A 172 10.95 -0.41 14.33
CA ALA A 172 11.24 -1.85 14.31
C ALA A 172 10.53 -2.47 13.10
N TRP A 173 10.91 -3.65 12.72
CA TRP A 173 10.25 -4.38 11.64
C TRP A 173 10.09 -5.85 12.01
N GLY A 174 9.10 -6.48 11.42
CA GLY A 174 8.80 -7.88 11.70
C GLY A 174 8.06 -8.54 10.56
N LEU A 175 7.95 -9.84 10.64
CA LEU A 175 7.30 -10.71 9.68
C LEU A 175 6.28 -11.57 10.41
N GLY A 176 5.07 -11.62 9.85
CA GLY A 176 4.03 -12.57 10.23
C GLY A 176 3.44 -13.23 8.98
N HIS A 177 2.43 -14.09 9.15
CA HIS A 177 1.84 -14.84 8.05
C HIS A 177 0.31 -14.81 8.11
N ALA A 178 -0.34 -14.52 6.97
CA ALA A 178 -1.79 -14.55 6.85
C ALA A 178 -2.24 -15.07 5.49
N VAL A 179 -3.11 -16.06 5.48
CA VAL A 179 -3.75 -16.57 4.25
C VAL A 179 -4.91 -15.62 3.91
N VAL A 180 -4.61 -14.58 3.13
CA VAL A 180 -5.57 -13.56 2.67
C VAL A 180 -5.62 -13.49 1.16
N GLY A 181 -4.48 -13.25 0.50
CA GLY A 181 -4.37 -13.29 -0.96
C GLY A 181 -4.55 -14.70 -1.51
N GLN A 182 -5.35 -14.82 -2.58
CA GLN A 182 -5.55 -16.05 -3.34
C GLN A 182 -5.18 -15.76 -4.79
N ASN A 183 -4.41 -16.65 -5.44
CA ASN A 183 -4.19 -16.53 -6.87
C ASN A 183 -5.53 -16.67 -7.61
N ARG A 184 -5.89 -15.67 -8.40
CA ARG A 184 -7.21 -15.56 -9.04
C ARG A 184 -7.30 -16.13 -10.46
N ARG A 185 -6.25 -16.81 -10.93
CA ARG A 185 -6.18 -17.35 -12.28
C ARG A 185 -6.23 -18.88 -12.28
N ALA A 186 -7.36 -19.45 -12.74
CA ALA A 186 -7.55 -20.87 -12.89
C ALA A 186 -6.97 -21.37 -14.23
N VAL A 187 -6.16 -22.42 -14.20
CA VAL A 187 -5.55 -23.05 -15.38
C VAL A 187 -6.32 -24.30 -15.74
N TYR A 188 -6.55 -24.50 -17.04
CA TYR A 188 -7.30 -25.60 -17.61
C TYR A 188 -6.45 -26.52 -18.50
N ALA A 189 -6.99 -27.70 -18.86
CA ALA A 189 -6.28 -28.73 -19.60
C ALA A 189 -5.78 -28.28 -20.98
N ASP A 190 -6.42 -27.31 -21.59
CA ASP A 190 -6.05 -26.71 -22.88
C ASP A 190 -5.00 -25.61 -22.77
N GLY A 191 -4.48 -25.34 -21.55
CA GLY A 191 -3.47 -24.34 -21.28
C GLY A 191 -4.02 -22.91 -21.07
N ARG A 192 -5.33 -22.68 -21.17
CA ARG A 192 -5.92 -21.36 -20.84
C ARG A 192 -5.77 -21.07 -19.36
N ALA A 193 -5.47 -19.82 -19.02
CA ALA A 193 -5.58 -19.27 -17.68
C ALA A 193 -6.68 -18.20 -17.65
N VAL A 194 -7.68 -18.39 -16.80
CA VAL A 194 -8.88 -17.54 -16.74
C VAL A 194 -8.99 -16.90 -15.36
N MET A 195 -9.09 -15.55 -15.32
CA MET A 195 -9.30 -14.80 -14.10
C MET A 195 -10.67 -15.15 -13.51
N TYR A 196 -10.69 -15.52 -12.22
CA TYR A 196 -11.85 -16.03 -11.51
C TYR A 196 -12.54 -17.22 -12.22
N GLY A 197 -11.74 -18.03 -12.91
CA GLY A 197 -12.22 -19.24 -13.58
C GLY A 197 -12.76 -20.28 -12.59
N ARG A 198 -13.74 -21.07 -13.04
CA ARG A 198 -14.38 -22.09 -12.21
C ARG A 198 -13.42 -23.22 -11.89
N THR A 199 -13.28 -23.56 -10.61
CA THR A 199 -12.39 -24.62 -10.10
C THR A 199 -13.07 -25.99 -9.96
N ASP A 200 -14.38 -26.04 -10.21
CA ASP A 200 -15.21 -27.27 -10.16
C ASP A 200 -15.43 -27.91 -11.54
N GLN A 201 -14.68 -27.51 -12.57
CA GLN A 201 -14.75 -28.09 -13.92
C GLN A 201 -13.81 -29.30 -14.05
N PRO A 202 -14.18 -30.34 -14.84
CA PRO A 202 -13.35 -31.54 -15.03
C PRO A 202 -11.98 -31.26 -15.68
N ASP A 203 -11.86 -30.19 -16.44
CA ASP A 203 -10.65 -29.75 -17.12
C ASP A 203 -9.79 -28.79 -16.28
N PHE A 204 -10.24 -28.37 -15.09
CA PHE A 204 -9.40 -27.56 -14.15
C PHE A 204 -8.14 -28.34 -13.73
N ARG A 205 -6.99 -27.68 -13.73
CA ARG A 205 -5.68 -28.27 -13.40
C ARG A 205 -5.04 -27.69 -12.16
N GLY A 206 -5.25 -26.40 -11.87
CA GLY A 206 -4.65 -25.72 -10.74
C GLY A 206 -4.76 -24.20 -10.86
N LEU A 207 -4.17 -23.48 -9.92
CA LEU A 207 -3.97 -22.05 -10.04
C LEU A 207 -2.66 -21.76 -10.77
N GLU A 208 -2.57 -20.60 -11.45
CA GLU A 208 -1.45 -20.25 -12.33
C GLU A 208 -0.13 -20.03 -11.58
N GLY A 209 -0.21 -19.50 -10.36
CA GLY A 209 0.96 -19.14 -9.56
C GLY A 209 0.80 -19.51 -8.09
N TYR A 210 1.86 -19.28 -7.35
CA TYR A 210 1.84 -19.40 -5.88
C TYR A 210 1.15 -18.20 -5.23
N GLU A 211 0.84 -18.33 -3.95
CA GLU A 211 0.24 -17.29 -3.13
C GLU A 211 1.29 -16.84 -2.09
N ASP A 212 1.52 -15.54 -1.99
CA ASP A 212 2.39 -14.97 -0.97
C ASP A 212 1.56 -14.67 0.28
N HIS A 213 1.85 -15.39 1.34
CA HIS A 213 1.16 -15.25 2.62
C HIS A 213 1.96 -14.48 3.67
N THR A 214 3.10 -13.89 3.29
CA THR A 214 3.88 -13.05 4.18
C THR A 214 3.17 -11.73 4.46
N VAL A 215 3.31 -11.26 5.69
CA VAL A 215 2.84 -9.94 6.14
C VAL A 215 4.03 -9.25 6.78
N GLU A 216 4.65 -8.37 6.03
CA GLU A 216 5.78 -7.58 6.50
C GLU A 216 5.25 -6.32 7.18
N VAL A 217 5.78 -6.02 8.35
CA VAL A 217 5.32 -4.86 9.11
C VAL A 217 6.50 -3.97 9.52
N LEU A 218 6.38 -2.68 9.24
CA LEU A 218 7.29 -1.65 9.73
C LEU A 218 6.56 -0.87 10.82
N PHE A 219 7.10 -0.86 12.03
CA PHE A 219 6.54 -0.21 13.21
C PHE A 219 7.24 1.13 13.49
N PHE A 220 6.47 2.12 13.92
CA PHE A 220 6.96 3.45 14.28
C PHE A 220 6.55 3.78 15.72
N PHE A 221 7.53 4.17 16.51
CA PHE A 221 7.35 4.45 17.95
C PHE A 221 7.73 5.89 18.27
N ASP A 222 7.19 6.39 19.37
CA ASP A 222 7.71 7.61 20.02
C ASP A 222 8.96 7.29 20.87
N SER A 223 9.52 8.32 21.51
CA SER A 223 10.70 8.19 22.40
C SER A 223 10.43 7.39 23.68
N GLN A 224 9.16 7.11 23.99
CA GLN A 224 8.73 6.31 25.14
C GLN A 224 8.36 4.87 24.71
N GLN A 225 8.67 4.50 23.48
CA GLN A 225 8.33 3.22 22.87
C GLN A 225 6.81 2.94 22.77
N LYS A 226 5.98 4.00 22.76
CA LYS A 226 4.57 3.87 22.41
C LYS A 226 4.43 3.74 20.90
N LEU A 227 3.68 2.75 20.44
CA LEU A 227 3.40 2.54 19.03
C LEU A 227 2.54 3.69 18.47
N LEU A 228 3.07 4.43 17.49
CA LEU A 228 2.40 5.55 16.82
C LEU A 228 1.75 5.13 15.50
N ALA A 229 2.46 4.30 14.74
CA ALA A 229 1.99 3.83 13.44
C ALA A 229 2.60 2.47 13.08
N ALA A 230 1.96 1.80 12.13
CA ALA A 230 2.55 0.66 11.45
C ALA A 230 2.19 0.68 9.96
N ALA A 231 3.15 0.29 9.10
CA ALA A 231 2.90 -0.01 7.70
C ALA A 231 2.85 -1.53 7.54
N ILE A 232 1.72 -2.02 7.04
CA ILE A 232 1.44 -3.45 6.83
C ILE A 232 1.48 -3.71 5.33
N ASN A 233 2.45 -4.50 4.88
CA ASN A 233 2.61 -4.92 3.50
C ASN A 233 2.15 -6.37 3.32
N LEU A 234 1.23 -6.60 2.38
CA LEU A 234 0.76 -7.95 2.04
C LEU A 234 0.40 -8.05 0.55
N ALA A 235 0.56 -9.22 -0.04
CA ALA A 235 0.25 -9.46 -1.45
C ALA A 235 -1.26 -9.71 -1.65
N CYS A 236 -2.10 -8.73 -1.29
CA CYS A 236 -3.55 -8.81 -1.47
C CYS A 236 -4.16 -7.42 -1.58
N THR A 237 -4.87 -7.17 -2.66
CA THR A 237 -5.64 -5.94 -2.89
C THR A 237 -6.90 -5.89 -2.03
N ALA A 238 -7.29 -4.70 -1.55
CA ALA A 238 -8.50 -4.48 -0.76
C ALA A 238 -9.73 -4.41 -1.67
N GLN A 239 -10.19 -5.55 -2.20
CA GLN A 239 -11.28 -5.62 -3.17
C GLN A 239 -12.36 -6.68 -2.87
N GLU A 240 -12.53 -7.06 -1.60
CA GLU A 240 -13.52 -8.09 -1.21
C GLU A 240 -14.96 -7.63 -1.48
N VAL A 241 -15.25 -6.33 -1.27
CA VAL A 241 -16.58 -5.74 -1.48
C VAL A 241 -16.66 -4.91 -2.77
N GLU A 242 -15.87 -5.25 -3.76
CA GLU A 242 -15.74 -4.49 -5.01
C GLU A 242 -17.03 -4.31 -5.81
N SER A 243 -18.07 -5.10 -5.58
CA SER A 243 -19.37 -4.99 -6.23
C SER A 243 -20.34 -4.01 -5.53
N HIS A 244 -20.02 -3.53 -4.33
CA HIS A 244 -20.91 -2.65 -3.57
C HIS A 244 -21.01 -1.26 -4.24
N SER A 245 -22.19 -0.65 -4.13
CA SER A 245 -22.41 0.76 -4.49
C SER A 245 -22.39 1.65 -3.23
N ALA A 246 -21.42 1.45 -2.39
CA ALA A 246 -21.17 2.21 -1.15
C ALA A 246 -19.68 2.54 -1.05
N VAL A 247 -19.35 3.66 -0.41
CA VAL A 247 -17.96 3.98 -0.06
C VAL A 247 -17.51 3.01 1.01
N ASN A 248 -16.38 2.35 0.81
CA ASN A 248 -15.85 1.37 1.75
C ASN A 248 -14.33 1.23 1.60
N ALA A 249 -13.60 1.28 2.72
CA ALA A 249 -12.15 1.05 2.76
C ALA A 249 -11.78 -0.44 2.77
N ASP A 250 -12.76 -1.32 2.49
CA ASP A 250 -12.62 -2.77 2.47
C ASP A 250 -12.05 -3.30 3.79
N PHE A 251 -11.33 -4.41 3.80
CA PHE A 251 -10.82 -5.04 5.03
C PHE A 251 -9.83 -4.15 5.82
N PHE A 252 -9.21 -3.14 5.20
CA PHE A 252 -8.31 -2.25 5.96
C PHE A 252 -9.04 -1.37 6.98
N HIS A 253 -10.34 -1.07 6.79
CA HIS A 253 -11.13 -0.45 7.85
C HIS A 253 -11.17 -1.33 9.10
N GLU A 254 -11.54 -2.59 8.95
CA GLU A 254 -11.64 -3.55 10.04
C GLU A 254 -10.27 -3.82 10.71
N VAL A 255 -9.19 -3.88 9.92
CA VAL A 255 -7.83 -3.99 10.46
C VAL A 255 -7.48 -2.79 11.34
N ARG A 256 -7.77 -1.56 10.88
CA ARG A 256 -7.52 -0.33 11.64
C ARG A 256 -8.29 -0.32 12.95
N GLU A 257 -9.59 -0.63 12.90
CA GLU A 257 -10.42 -0.62 14.10
C GLU A 257 -9.98 -1.67 15.12
N ALA A 258 -9.68 -2.90 14.70
CA ALA A 258 -9.19 -3.96 15.58
C ALA A 258 -7.84 -3.61 16.24
N LEU A 259 -6.91 -3.06 15.48
CA LEU A 259 -5.60 -2.65 16.00
C LEU A 259 -5.69 -1.40 16.89
N ARG A 260 -6.58 -0.45 16.57
CA ARG A 260 -6.86 0.73 17.42
C ARG A 260 -7.52 0.36 18.74
N GLU A 261 -8.38 -0.63 18.76
CA GLU A 261 -8.96 -1.17 19.99
C GLU A 261 -7.86 -1.74 20.91
N LYS A 262 -6.90 -2.44 20.34
CA LYS A 262 -5.82 -3.13 21.05
C LYS A 262 -4.67 -2.22 21.48
N HIS A 263 -4.26 -1.28 20.63
CA HIS A 263 -3.04 -0.47 20.80
C HIS A 263 -3.30 1.02 21.04
N GLY A 264 -4.56 1.46 20.99
CA GLY A 264 -4.97 2.85 21.23
C GLY A 264 -5.54 3.53 19.98
N ARG A 265 -6.54 4.39 20.19
CA ARG A 265 -7.35 5.01 19.11
C ARG A 265 -6.55 5.92 18.18
N ASP A 266 -5.41 6.41 18.63
CA ASP A 266 -4.55 7.30 17.84
C ASP A 266 -3.63 6.57 16.86
N LEU A 267 -3.57 5.23 16.90
CA LEU A 267 -2.71 4.41 16.05
C LEU A 267 -3.05 4.61 14.56
N LYS A 268 -2.01 4.86 13.75
CA LYS A 268 -2.12 4.99 12.30
C LYS A 268 -1.64 3.70 11.61
N ILE A 269 -2.49 3.16 10.73
CA ILE A 269 -2.17 1.93 9.99
C ILE A 269 -2.16 2.23 8.50
N LEU A 270 -0.97 2.15 7.91
CA LEU A 270 -0.75 2.24 6.46
C LEU A 270 -0.91 0.85 5.86
N GLY A 271 -1.85 0.68 4.95
CA GLY A 271 -1.98 -0.54 4.16
C GLY A 271 -1.14 -0.42 2.89
N TRP A 272 -0.19 -1.31 2.71
CA TRP A 272 0.61 -1.43 1.49
C TRP A 272 0.28 -2.72 0.76
N ILE A 273 0.22 -2.63 -0.55
CA ILE A 273 -0.04 -3.77 -1.41
C ILE A 273 1.27 -4.20 -2.05
N GLY A 274 1.68 -5.41 -1.76
CA GLY A 274 2.84 -6.05 -2.37
C GLY A 274 2.59 -6.45 -3.82
N ALA A 275 3.34 -7.42 -4.33
CA ALA A 275 3.18 -7.95 -5.68
C ALA A 275 1.88 -8.77 -5.78
N ALA A 276 0.75 -8.12 -6.05
CA ALA A 276 -0.60 -8.69 -5.97
C ALA A 276 -1.39 -8.61 -7.29
N GLY A 277 -0.72 -8.49 -8.43
CA GLY A 277 -1.41 -8.38 -9.73
C GLY A 277 -2.27 -9.59 -10.10
N ASP A 278 -1.91 -10.76 -9.61
CA ASP A 278 -2.62 -12.03 -9.76
C ASP A 278 -3.31 -12.50 -8.48
N GLN A 279 -3.26 -11.71 -7.40
CA GLN A 279 -3.83 -12.03 -6.09
C GLN A 279 -5.12 -11.25 -5.84
N SER A 280 -6.01 -11.84 -5.05
CA SER A 280 -7.29 -11.25 -4.66
C SER A 280 -7.76 -11.87 -3.33
N PRO A 281 -8.58 -11.19 -2.51
CA PRO A 281 -9.16 -11.79 -1.32
C PRO A 281 -10.25 -12.82 -1.64
N HIS A 282 -10.72 -12.88 -2.90
CA HIS A 282 -11.80 -13.77 -3.32
C HIS A 282 -11.37 -15.23 -3.33
N LEU A 283 -12.12 -16.07 -2.63
CA LEU A 283 -11.83 -17.50 -2.55
C LEU A 283 -12.12 -18.21 -3.86
N MET A 284 -11.10 -18.86 -4.45
CA MET A 284 -11.24 -19.67 -5.65
C MET A 284 -11.82 -21.06 -5.37
N PHE A 285 -11.59 -21.59 -4.16
CA PHE A 285 -12.15 -22.86 -3.67
C PHE A 285 -12.23 -22.86 -2.14
N ARG A 286 -12.78 -23.93 -1.54
CA ARG A 286 -13.00 -24.05 -0.07
C ARG A 286 -14.01 -23.04 0.51
N GLN A 287 -14.75 -22.31 -0.31
CA GLN A 287 -15.66 -21.24 0.09
C GLN A 287 -16.65 -21.71 1.18
N ARG A 288 -17.27 -22.90 1.00
CA ARG A 288 -18.23 -23.41 1.99
C ARG A 288 -17.61 -23.66 3.38
N ALA A 289 -16.38 -24.19 3.42
CA ALA A 289 -15.69 -24.44 4.68
C ALA A 289 -15.27 -23.13 5.36
N ASP A 290 -14.79 -22.17 4.60
CA ASP A 290 -14.40 -20.85 5.09
C ASP A 290 -15.62 -20.08 5.62
N ASP A 291 -16.73 -20.06 4.88
CA ASP A 291 -17.99 -19.43 5.28
C ASP A 291 -18.56 -20.05 6.56
N ARG A 292 -18.53 -21.40 6.65
CA ARG A 292 -18.97 -22.08 7.87
C ARG A 292 -18.15 -21.63 9.09
N MET A 293 -16.82 -21.62 8.98
CA MET A 293 -15.96 -21.22 10.10
C MET A 293 -16.13 -19.75 10.47
N ARG A 294 -16.29 -18.88 9.49
CA ARG A 294 -16.57 -17.47 9.66
C ARG A 294 -17.91 -17.24 10.41
N GLN A 295 -18.97 -17.92 9.97
CA GLN A 295 -20.30 -17.86 10.60
C GLN A 295 -20.26 -18.36 12.06
N LEU A 296 -19.55 -19.45 12.33
CA LEU A 296 -19.37 -19.96 13.70
C LEU A 296 -18.63 -18.97 14.62
N ARG A 297 -17.81 -18.07 14.05
CA ARG A 297 -17.16 -16.98 14.78
C ARG A 297 -18.04 -15.73 14.91
N GLY A 298 -19.18 -15.66 14.23
CA GLY A 298 -20.03 -14.48 14.19
C GLY A 298 -19.41 -13.29 13.46
N LEU A 299 -18.51 -13.55 12.49
CA LEU A 299 -17.75 -12.49 11.77
C LEU A 299 -18.34 -12.25 10.38
N THR A 300 -18.25 -10.98 9.91
CA THR A 300 -18.40 -10.65 8.50
C THR A 300 -17.19 -11.15 7.71
N ARG A 301 -17.26 -11.12 6.36
CA ARG A 301 -16.12 -11.52 5.53
C ARG A 301 -14.93 -10.58 5.71
N LEU A 302 -15.15 -9.26 5.78
CA LEU A 302 -14.11 -8.28 6.03
C LEU A 302 -13.44 -8.48 7.40
N GLN A 303 -14.25 -8.77 8.45
CA GLN A 303 -13.74 -9.05 9.78
C GLN A 303 -12.91 -10.35 9.85
N GLU A 304 -13.28 -11.39 9.10
CA GLU A 304 -12.47 -12.63 9.04
C GLU A 304 -11.12 -12.39 8.36
N ILE A 305 -11.08 -11.59 7.27
CA ILE A 305 -9.83 -11.18 6.63
C ILE A 305 -8.99 -10.35 7.60
N ALA A 306 -9.60 -9.34 8.22
CA ALA A 306 -8.92 -8.49 9.21
C ALA A 306 -8.35 -9.30 10.39
N ARG A 307 -9.11 -10.27 10.92
CA ARG A 307 -8.63 -11.16 11.98
C ARG A 307 -7.34 -11.89 11.60
N ARG A 308 -7.22 -12.35 10.35
CA ARG A 308 -6.01 -13.03 9.87
C ARG A 308 -4.83 -12.06 9.80
N ILE A 309 -5.06 -10.85 9.27
CA ILE A 309 -4.02 -9.81 9.17
C ILE A 309 -3.58 -9.35 10.57
N VAL A 310 -4.51 -9.14 11.49
CA VAL A 310 -4.22 -8.75 12.89
C VAL A 310 -3.42 -9.84 13.60
N SER A 311 -3.71 -11.13 13.36
CA SER A 311 -2.92 -12.23 13.93
C SER A 311 -1.47 -12.23 13.40
N ALA A 312 -1.28 -11.94 12.12
CA ALA A 312 0.07 -11.81 11.53
C ALA A 312 0.79 -10.55 12.04
N PHE A 313 0.07 -9.45 12.23
CA PHE A 313 0.59 -8.24 12.87
C PHE A 313 1.08 -8.55 14.29
N ASP A 314 0.31 -9.28 15.09
CA ASP A 314 0.67 -9.66 16.46
C ASP A 314 1.93 -10.54 16.48
N GLU A 315 2.02 -11.52 15.58
CA GLU A 315 3.22 -12.35 15.39
C GLU A 315 4.46 -11.48 15.10
N ALA A 316 4.35 -10.56 14.14
CA ALA A 316 5.42 -9.63 13.78
C ALA A 316 5.78 -8.69 14.95
N TYR A 317 4.77 -8.13 15.63
CA TYR A 317 4.97 -7.18 16.73
C TYR A 317 5.63 -7.81 17.95
N ASP A 318 5.24 -9.04 18.30
CA ASP A 318 5.82 -9.77 19.44
C ASP A 318 7.31 -10.03 19.29
N GLY A 319 7.79 -10.19 18.07
CA GLY A 319 9.22 -10.23 17.74
C GLY A 319 9.86 -8.85 17.74
N ALA A 320 9.30 -7.94 16.93
CA ALA A 320 9.89 -6.64 16.62
C ALA A 320 10.04 -5.72 17.85
N LYS A 321 9.10 -5.75 18.80
CA LYS A 321 9.17 -4.95 20.03
C LYS A 321 10.36 -5.27 20.95
N LYS A 322 11.08 -6.36 20.69
CA LYS A 322 12.28 -6.73 21.43
C LYS A 322 13.54 -6.06 20.90
N GLU A 323 13.48 -5.49 19.70
CA GLU A 323 14.60 -4.85 19.01
C GLU A 323 14.13 -3.55 18.33
N ILE A 324 13.95 -2.50 19.12
CA ILE A 324 13.50 -1.18 18.66
C ILE A 324 14.73 -0.29 18.45
N HIS A 325 14.89 0.25 17.24
CA HIS A 325 16.01 1.08 16.81
C HIS A 325 15.64 2.56 16.84
N ASN A 326 16.30 3.33 17.69
CA ASN A 326 16.15 4.79 17.77
C ASN A 326 17.28 5.56 17.07
N ASP A 327 18.27 4.84 16.58
CA ASP A 327 19.49 5.33 15.93
C ASP A 327 19.60 4.91 14.45
N ALA A 328 18.48 4.64 13.81
CA ALA A 328 18.44 4.19 12.42
C ALA A 328 18.68 5.32 11.43
N ALA A 329 19.68 5.18 10.56
CA ALA A 329 19.88 6.09 9.44
C ALA A 329 18.89 5.78 8.31
N LEU A 330 18.08 6.78 7.91
CA LEU A 330 17.21 6.72 6.74
C LEU A 330 18.01 7.08 5.49
N ALA A 331 17.75 6.38 4.40
CA ALA A 331 18.16 6.76 3.05
C ALA A 331 16.98 6.57 2.08
N HIS A 332 16.46 7.66 1.53
CA HIS A 332 15.39 7.66 0.54
C HIS A 332 15.91 8.22 -0.79
N ARG A 333 16.01 7.39 -1.80
CA ARG A 333 16.45 7.78 -3.15
C ARG A 333 15.31 7.67 -4.13
N VAL A 334 15.20 8.67 -5.00
CA VAL A 334 14.24 8.72 -6.11
C VAL A 334 15.00 8.68 -7.41
N ALA A 335 14.62 7.77 -8.31
CA ALA A 335 15.19 7.67 -9.64
C ALA A 335 14.08 7.62 -10.69
N ARG A 336 14.28 8.30 -11.83
CA ARG A 336 13.44 8.16 -13.00
C ARG A 336 13.94 6.98 -13.82
N LEU A 337 13.06 6.07 -14.16
CA LEU A 337 13.33 4.92 -15.02
C LEU A 337 12.46 5.01 -16.28
N ASP A 338 13.07 4.83 -17.44
CA ASP A 338 12.35 4.69 -18.70
C ASP A 338 12.16 3.19 -18.97
N LEU A 339 10.92 2.72 -18.82
CA LEU A 339 10.56 1.32 -19.02
C LEU A 339 10.01 1.11 -20.43
N PRO A 340 10.41 0.03 -21.14
CA PRO A 340 9.86 -0.27 -22.45
C PRO A 340 8.38 -0.66 -22.33
N VAL A 341 7.57 -0.15 -23.24
CA VAL A 341 6.17 -0.55 -23.36
C VAL A 341 6.10 -1.95 -23.97
N ARG A 342 5.32 -2.85 -23.35
CA ARG A 342 5.04 -4.15 -23.94
C ARG A 342 4.27 -3.97 -25.24
N MET A 343 4.87 -4.38 -26.34
CA MET A 343 4.17 -4.45 -27.63
C MET A 343 3.22 -5.63 -27.62
N VAL A 344 1.94 -5.36 -27.82
CA VAL A 344 0.94 -6.39 -28.07
C VAL A 344 0.89 -6.59 -29.57
N THR A 345 1.31 -7.76 -30.04
CA THR A 345 1.11 -8.18 -31.44
C THR A 345 -0.22 -8.90 -31.55
N ASP A 346 -0.93 -8.66 -32.64
CA ASP A 346 -2.20 -9.35 -32.99
C ASP A 346 -2.03 -10.86 -33.04
#